data_4aec6a75d8baed22517ed39347e12ab3
#
_entry.id   4aec6a75d8baed22517ed39347e12ab3
#
_cell.length_a   1.000
_cell.length_b   1.000
_cell.length_c   1.000
_cell.angle_alpha   90.00
_cell.angle_beta   90.00
_cell.angle_gamma   90.00
#
_symmetry.space_group_name_H-M   'P 1'
#
loop_
_entity.id
_entity.type
_entity.pdbx_description
1 polymer ?
#
loop_
_entity_poly.entity_id
_entity_poly.type
_entity_poly.pdbx_seq_one_letter_code
_entity_poly.pdbx_strand_id
1 'polypeptide(L)'
;MTLTQFNLWIAEIRNDRTRGASELARRSLELLAEAARSLPATDAVELRERLLALAVALSAARPSMTPIQNLLRRWRETLQSSAAPNLAGARCLAAEQAELLMAASWRAVAECAAHTAELLGPGRTVLTHSLSSTVVETCRLLKDAGLRMIITESRPLEEGRQLAERLSAWNVPATYITDAQIGLFVAQADAVLVGADSVLADGAVVNKAGTYPLALAARDQGVPFYVCCERFKWRALDDPPPELEEMAPAELDTPNWPGVTVRNVYFDRTPARLVSAWITETGVHWPDAGP
;
A
#
# COMPACT_ATOMS: atom_id res chain seq x y z
N MET A 1 28.13 -8.48 -10.70
CA MET A 1 27.09 -8.43 -9.65
C MET A 1 26.95 -9.82 -9.08
N THR A 2 27.16 -9.96 -7.80
CA THR A 2 27.22 -11.24 -7.09
C THR A 2 25.86 -11.56 -6.49
N LEU A 3 25.64 -12.81 -6.06
CA LEU A 3 24.53 -13.23 -5.19
C LEU A 3 24.30 -12.24 -4.02
N THR A 4 25.35 -11.57 -3.56
CA THR A 4 25.32 -10.54 -2.51
C THR A 4 24.42 -9.34 -2.87
N GLN A 5 24.43 -8.88 -4.13
CA GLN A 5 23.62 -7.71 -4.54
C GLN A 5 22.13 -8.04 -4.57
N PHE A 6 21.73 -9.22 -5.03
CA PHE A 6 20.33 -9.67 -4.98
C PHE A 6 19.82 -9.75 -3.56
N ASN A 7 20.62 -10.31 -2.66
CA ASN A 7 20.26 -10.39 -1.24
C ASN A 7 20.09 -9.01 -0.60
N LEU A 8 20.91 -8.02 -0.99
CA LEU A 8 20.77 -6.64 -0.52
C LEU A 8 19.46 -6.00 -1.00
N TRP A 9 19.08 -6.17 -2.26
CA TRP A 9 17.83 -5.65 -2.82
C TRP A 9 16.59 -6.31 -2.19
N ILE A 10 16.64 -7.63 -2.00
CA ILE A 10 15.54 -8.34 -1.31
C ILE A 10 15.44 -7.88 0.15
N ALA A 11 16.59 -7.69 0.82
CA ALA A 11 16.63 -7.19 2.19
C ALA A 11 16.12 -5.73 2.28
N GLU A 12 16.41 -4.88 1.29
CA GLU A 12 15.87 -3.52 1.21
C GLU A 12 14.35 -3.55 1.25
N ILE A 13 13.69 -4.33 0.38
CA ILE A 13 12.23 -4.42 0.33
C ILE A 13 11.65 -5.05 1.61
N ARG A 14 12.28 -6.13 2.11
CA ARG A 14 11.81 -6.84 3.31
C ARG A 14 11.87 -5.99 4.57
N ASN A 15 12.95 -5.21 4.71
CA ASN A 15 13.25 -4.48 5.95
C ASN A 15 12.80 -3.02 5.90
N ASP A 16 12.23 -2.55 4.81
CA ASP A 16 11.71 -1.18 4.74
C ASP A 16 10.53 -0.99 5.69
N ARG A 17 10.58 0.10 6.45
CA ARG A 17 9.57 0.49 7.45
C ARG A 17 9.00 1.88 7.18
N THR A 18 9.37 2.48 6.05
CA THR A 18 9.06 3.88 5.74
C THR A 18 8.11 4.04 4.56
N ARG A 19 8.17 3.09 3.61
CA ARG A 19 7.38 3.14 2.37
C ARG A 19 6.10 2.31 2.51
N GLY A 20 4.99 2.84 1.98
CA GLY A 20 3.75 2.11 1.83
C GLY A 20 3.80 1.08 0.67
N ALA A 21 2.78 0.22 0.58
CA ALA A 21 2.74 -0.90 -0.37
C ALA A 21 2.95 -0.49 -1.85
N SER A 22 2.33 0.60 -2.30
CA SER A 22 2.47 1.08 -3.69
C SER A 22 3.87 1.62 -3.96
N GLU A 23 4.50 2.27 -2.99
CA GLU A 23 5.87 2.78 -3.10
C GLU A 23 6.88 1.63 -3.14
N LEU A 24 6.72 0.62 -2.28
CA LEU A 24 7.55 -0.58 -2.29
C LEU A 24 7.41 -1.40 -3.58
N ALA A 25 6.20 -1.46 -4.14
CA ALA A 25 5.97 -2.10 -5.42
C ALA A 25 6.73 -1.38 -6.57
N ARG A 26 6.68 -0.05 -6.61
CA ARG A 26 7.46 0.75 -7.57
C ARG A 26 8.96 0.59 -7.34
N ARG A 27 9.43 0.61 -6.08
CA ARG A 27 10.85 0.38 -5.77
C ARG A 27 11.32 -1.00 -6.24
N SER A 28 10.47 -2.03 -6.09
CA SER A 28 10.78 -3.37 -6.62
C SER A 28 10.92 -3.38 -8.15
N LEU A 29 10.11 -2.61 -8.87
CA LEU A 29 10.24 -2.44 -10.33
C LEU A 29 11.51 -1.64 -10.70
N GLU A 30 11.87 -0.60 -9.93
CA GLU A 30 13.14 0.13 -10.11
C GLU A 30 14.33 -0.81 -10.00
N LEU A 31 14.35 -1.67 -8.96
CA LEU A 31 15.40 -2.67 -8.77
C LEU A 31 15.48 -3.65 -9.95
N LEU A 32 14.34 -4.05 -10.52
CA LEU A 32 14.32 -4.89 -11.73
C LEU A 32 14.84 -4.16 -12.96
N ALA A 33 14.54 -2.86 -13.12
CA ALA A 33 15.08 -2.05 -14.21
C ALA A 33 16.60 -1.86 -14.06
N GLU A 34 17.09 -1.61 -12.85
CA GLU A 34 18.52 -1.54 -12.54
C GLU A 34 19.21 -2.88 -12.85
N ALA A 35 18.62 -3.99 -12.42
CA ALA A 35 19.08 -5.34 -12.69
C ALA A 35 19.14 -5.63 -14.20
N ALA A 36 18.08 -5.29 -14.94
CA ALA A 36 18.04 -5.49 -16.39
C ALA A 36 19.19 -4.79 -17.11
N ARG A 37 19.55 -3.58 -16.67
CA ARG A 37 20.63 -2.80 -17.27
C ARG A 37 22.02 -3.29 -16.91
N SER A 38 22.20 -3.80 -15.69
CA SER A 38 23.54 -3.98 -15.08
C SER A 38 23.94 -5.43 -14.80
N LEU A 39 22.99 -6.39 -14.77
CA LEU A 39 23.30 -7.80 -14.50
C LEU A 39 24.22 -8.38 -15.57
N PRO A 40 25.34 -9.03 -15.18
CA PRO A 40 26.11 -9.83 -16.11
C PRO A 40 25.27 -10.98 -16.65
N ALA A 41 25.25 -11.14 -17.95
CA ALA A 41 24.64 -12.26 -18.65
C ALA A 41 25.36 -12.46 -19.98
N THR A 42 25.49 -13.71 -20.39
CA THR A 42 26.13 -14.08 -21.65
C THR A 42 25.18 -13.92 -22.84
N ASP A 43 23.88 -14.11 -22.59
CA ASP A 43 22.84 -14.00 -23.59
C ASP A 43 21.49 -13.56 -22.99
N ALA A 44 20.46 -13.43 -23.84
CA ALA A 44 19.12 -13.00 -23.46
C ALA A 44 18.38 -14.01 -22.57
N VAL A 45 18.69 -15.30 -22.72
CA VAL A 45 18.04 -16.37 -21.95
C VAL A 45 18.52 -16.34 -20.50
N GLU A 46 19.85 -16.32 -20.31
CA GLU A 46 20.44 -16.21 -18.96
C GLU A 46 19.98 -14.93 -18.25
N LEU A 47 19.96 -13.81 -18.95
CA LEU A 47 19.46 -12.55 -18.36
C LEU A 47 18.01 -12.70 -17.87
N ARG A 48 17.14 -13.23 -18.71
CA ARG A 48 15.73 -13.42 -18.38
C ARG A 48 15.54 -14.35 -17.19
N GLU A 49 16.23 -15.47 -17.12
CA GLU A 49 16.15 -16.40 -15.99
C GLU A 49 16.54 -15.74 -14.68
N ARG A 50 17.65 -15.00 -14.66
CA ARG A 50 18.10 -14.26 -13.47
C ARG A 50 17.12 -13.19 -13.04
N LEU A 51 16.56 -12.44 -13.97
CA LEU A 51 15.57 -11.39 -13.69
C LEU A 51 14.26 -11.98 -13.17
N LEU A 52 13.79 -13.10 -13.74
CA LEU A 52 12.60 -13.80 -13.25
C LEU A 52 12.80 -14.34 -11.83
N ALA A 53 13.99 -14.89 -11.53
CA ALA A 53 14.34 -15.35 -10.18
C ALA A 53 14.33 -14.20 -9.16
N LEU A 54 14.90 -13.04 -9.52
CA LEU A 54 14.86 -11.84 -8.67
C LEU A 54 13.42 -11.36 -8.44
N ALA A 55 12.59 -11.30 -9.48
CA ALA A 55 11.19 -10.89 -9.36
C ALA A 55 10.39 -11.80 -8.45
N VAL A 56 10.62 -13.12 -8.49
CA VAL A 56 10.00 -14.08 -7.56
C VAL A 56 10.42 -13.79 -6.11
N ALA A 57 11.70 -13.58 -5.86
CA ALA A 57 12.22 -13.30 -4.53
C ALA A 57 11.72 -11.96 -3.96
N LEU A 58 11.66 -10.90 -4.78
CA LEU A 58 11.08 -9.62 -4.40
C LEU A 58 9.57 -9.74 -4.09
N SER A 59 8.82 -10.52 -4.88
CA SER A 59 7.40 -10.75 -4.66
C SER A 59 7.11 -11.43 -3.31
N ALA A 60 8.02 -12.28 -2.84
CA ALA A 60 7.90 -13.00 -1.57
C ALA A 60 8.39 -12.19 -0.37
N ALA A 61 9.01 -11.03 -0.57
CA ALA A 61 9.63 -10.25 0.51
C ALA A 61 8.59 -9.63 1.48
N ARG A 62 7.40 -9.27 1.00
CA ARG A 62 6.31 -8.66 1.77
C ARG A 62 4.95 -9.27 1.36
N PRO A 63 4.56 -10.41 1.97
CA PRO A 63 3.39 -11.19 1.53
C PRO A 63 2.05 -10.50 1.75
N SER A 64 1.94 -9.58 2.71
CA SER A 64 0.72 -8.80 2.94
C SER A 64 0.53 -7.65 1.94
N MET A 65 1.56 -7.29 1.17
CA MET A 65 1.54 -6.15 0.25
C MET A 65 1.27 -6.61 -1.19
N THR A 66 0.03 -6.81 -1.53
CA THR A 66 -0.43 -7.30 -2.84
C THR A 66 0.08 -6.50 -4.06
N PRO A 67 0.26 -5.15 -4.04
CA PRO A 67 0.77 -4.46 -5.24
C PRO A 67 2.16 -4.92 -5.67
N ILE A 68 3.03 -5.34 -4.75
CA ILE A 68 4.33 -5.91 -5.11
C ILE A 68 4.13 -7.17 -5.95
N GLN A 69 3.27 -8.08 -5.49
CA GLN A 69 2.98 -9.33 -6.18
C GLN A 69 2.35 -9.09 -7.55
N ASN A 70 1.34 -8.22 -7.61
CA ASN A 70 0.59 -7.96 -8.85
C ASN A 70 1.41 -7.25 -9.91
N LEU A 71 2.18 -6.22 -9.56
CA LEU A 71 3.02 -5.50 -10.53
C LEU A 71 4.17 -6.39 -11.02
N LEU A 72 4.82 -7.14 -10.14
CA LEU A 72 5.90 -8.05 -10.53
C LEU A 72 5.37 -9.25 -11.32
N ARG A 73 4.15 -9.73 -11.05
CA ARG A 73 3.49 -10.76 -11.88
C ARG A 73 3.28 -10.24 -13.30
N ARG A 74 2.69 -9.05 -13.49
CA ARG A 74 2.47 -8.44 -14.81
C ARG A 74 3.79 -8.23 -15.57
N TRP A 75 4.82 -7.77 -14.88
CA TRP A 75 6.14 -7.61 -15.46
C TRP A 75 6.72 -8.95 -15.95
N ARG A 76 6.61 -10.01 -15.13
CA ARG A 76 7.07 -11.36 -15.49
C ARG A 76 6.32 -11.93 -16.68
N GLU A 77 5.00 -11.81 -16.71
CA GLU A 77 4.14 -12.25 -17.83
C GLU A 77 4.58 -11.60 -19.15
N THR A 78 4.86 -10.31 -19.13
CA THR A 78 5.36 -9.60 -20.31
C THR A 78 6.73 -10.12 -20.76
N LEU A 79 7.67 -10.34 -19.84
CA LEU A 79 8.97 -10.89 -20.17
C LEU A 79 8.91 -12.32 -20.71
N GLN A 80 7.97 -13.13 -20.24
CA GLN A 80 7.79 -14.51 -20.68
C GLN A 80 7.15 -14.60 -22.07
N SER A 81 6.23 -13.69 -22.39
CA SER A 81 5.51 -13.65 -23.67
C SER A 81 6.27 -12.93 -24.78
N SER A 82 7.31 -12.17 -24.46
CA SER A 82 8.05 -11.35 -25.41
C SER A 82 9.36 -12.03 -25.83
N ALA A 83 9.63 -12.02 -27.15
CA ALA A 83 10.91 -12.46 -27.72
C ALA A 83 11.81 -11.24 -27.96
N ALA A 84 12.96 -11.21 -27.33
CA ALA A 84 13.99 -10.21 -27.62
C ALA A 84 15.02 -10.81 -28.59
N PRO A 85 15.45 -10.08 -29.63
CA PRO A 85 16.32 -10.62 -30.68
C PRO A 85 17.76 -10.89 -30.20
N ASN A 86 18.18 -10.21 -29.14
CA ASN A 86 19.52 -10.32 -28.55
C ASN A 86 19.56 -9.80 -27.10
N LEU A 87 20.72 -9.90 -26.48
CA LEU A 87 20.91 -9.46 -25.08
C LEU A 87 20.59 -7.97 -24.86
N ALA A 88 20.98 -7.08 -25.80
CA ALA A 88 20.69 -5.65 -25.67
C ALA A 88 19.18 -5.36 -25.75
N GLY A 89 18.47 -6.02 -26.65
CA GLY A 89 17.01 -5.95 -26.77
C GLY A 89 16.31 -6.49 -25.52
N ALA A 90 16.81 -7.59 -24.92
CA ALA A 90 16.25 -8.14 -23.69
C ALA A 90 16.41 -7.18 -22.51
N ARG A 91 17.56 -6.50 -22.39
CA ARG A 91 17.82 -5.47 -21.37
C ARG A 91 16.85 -4.29 -21.50
N CYS A 92 16.71 -3.77 -22.72
CA CYS A 92 15.82 -2.65 -23.03
C CYS A 92 14.38 -3.00 -22.69
N LEU A 93 13.88 -4.12 -23.21
CA LEU A 93 12.52 -4.59 -22.95
C LEU A 93 12.23 -4.72 -21.46
N ALA A 94 13.10 -5.37 -20.70
CA ALA A 94 12.89 -5.59 -19.27
C ALA A 94 12.86 -4.28 -18.47
N ALA A 95 13.74 -3.33 -18.80
CA ALA A 95 13.80 -2.04 -18.13
C ALA A 95 12.58 -1.16 -18.49
N GLU A 96 12.25 -1.05 -19.77
CA GLU A 96 11.10 -0.27 -20.25
C GLU A 96 9.77 -0.78 -19.67
N GLN A 97 9.59 -2.09 -19.59
CA GLN A 97 8.37 -2.67 -18.98
C GLN A 97 8.24 -2.33 -17.50
N ALA A 98 9.35 -2.31 -16.76
CA ALA A 98 9.33 -1.87 -15.36
C ALA A 98 8.94 -0.39 -15.25
N GLU A 99 9.50 0.48 -16.09
CA GLU A 99 9.18 1.91 -16.13
C GLU A 99 7.72 2.19 -16.51
N LEU A 100 7.19 1.45 -17.49
CA LEU A 100 5.78 1.55 -17.89
C LEU A 100 4.83 1.17 -16.74
N LEU A 101 5.14 0.11 -15.99
CA LEU A 101 4.33 -0.30 -14.84
C LEU A 101 4.45 0.68 -13.67
N MET A 102 5.62 1.27 -13.43
CA MET A 102 5.78 2.34 -12.44
C MET A 102 4.94 3.56 -12.81
N ALA A 103 4.98 3.99 -14.06
CA ALA A 103 4.17 5.11 -14.55
C ALA A 103 2.66 4.81 -14.44
N ALA A 104 2.24 3.58 -14.74
CA ALA A 104 0.85 3.14 -14.57
C ALA A 104 0.42 3.18 -13.09
N SER A 105 1.29 2.74 -12.17
CA SER A 105 1.03 2.81 -10.73
C SER A 105 0.88 4.26 -10.23
N TRP A 106 1.73 5.19 -10.70
CA TRP A 106 1.60 6.61 -10.36
C TRP A 106 0.30 7.22 -10.87
N ARG A 107 -0.08 6.92 -12.11
CA ARG A 107 -1.37 7.39 -12.68
C ARG A 107 -2.55 6.85 -11.88
N ALA A 108 -2.54 5.56 -11.53
CA ALA A 108 -3.60 4.95 -10.75
C ALA A 108 -3.77 5.61 -9.37
N VAL A 109 -2.66 5.97 -8.68
CA VAL A 109 -2.71 6.74 -7.43
C VAL A 109 -3.38 8.10 -7.64
N ALA A 110 -2.98 8.83 -8.68
CA ALA A 110 -3.51 10.17 -8.97
C ALA A 110 -5.01 10.13 -9.32
N GLU A 111 -5.44 9.19 -10.16
CA GLU A 111 -6.84 9.00 -10.55
C GLU A 111 -7.71 8.57 -9.36
N CYS A 112 -7.24 7.62 -8.55
CA CYS A 112 -7.91 7.19 -7.32
C CYS A 112 -8.08 8.37 -6.34
N ALA A 113 -7.03 9.19 -6.16
CA ALA A 113 -7.09 10.37 -5.30
C ALA A 113 -8.06 11.43 -5.84
N ALA A 114 -8.14 11.61 -7.16
CA ALA A 114 -9.09 12.54 -7.79
C ALA A 114 -10.54 12.10 -7.55
N HIS A 115 -10.88 10.83 -7.78
CA HIS A 115 -12.21 10.29 -7.47
C HIS A 115 -12.55 10.41 -5.98
N THR A 116 -11.55 10.20 -5.11
CA THR A 116 -11.74 10.36 -3.66
C THR A 116 -12.01 11.81 -3.28
N ALA A 117 -11.28 12.75 -3.87
CA ALA A 117 -11.47 14.17 -3.62
C ALA A 117 -12.84 14.67 -4.12
N GLU A 118 -13.31 14.17 -5.26
CA GLU A 118 -14.63 14.44 -5.79
C GLU A 118 -15.75 13.91 -4.87
N LEU A 119 -15.62 12.66 -4.38
CA LEU A 119 -16.59 12.05 -3.48
C LEU A 119 -16.67 12.78 -2.14
N LEU A 120 -15.54 13.17 -1.55
CA LEU A 120 -15.50 13.88 -0.28
C LEU A 120 -16.05 15.31 -0.38
N GLY A 121 -15.69 16.01 -1.44
CA GLY A 121 -16.01 17.43 -1.61
C GLY A 121 -15.28 18.36 -0.63
N PRO A 122 -15.53 19.67 -0.69
CA PRO A 122 -14.86 20.69 0.12
C PRO A 122 -15.37 20.72 1.58
N GLY A 123 -14.56 21.28 2.47
CA GLY A 123 -14.93 21.65 3.85
C GLY A 123 -15.07 20.45 4.80
N ARG A 124 -14.61 19.27 4.42
CA ARG A 124 -14.80 18.05 5.21
C ARG A 124 -13.76 17.88 6.31
N THR A 125 -14.19 17.23 7.38
CA THR A 125 -13.33 16.66 8.42
C THR A 125 -13.19 15.16 8.15
N VAL A 126 -11.97 14.69 7.91
CA VAL A 126 -11.69 13.30 7.54
C VAL A 126 -10.78 12.66 8.58
N LEU A 127 -11.20 11.51 9.13
CA LEU A 127 -10.36 10.71 10.00
C LEU A 127 -9.61 9.66 9.18
N THR A 128 -8.31 9.51 9.45
CA THR A 128 -7.47 8.51 8.77
C THR A 128 -6.59 7.75 9.75
N HIS A 129 -6.17 6.55 9.33
CA HIS A 129 -5.26 5.67 10.06
C HIS A 129 -4.15 5.17 9.13
N SER A 130 -2.90 5.16 9.62
CA SER A 130 -1.70 4.83 8.87
C SER A 130 -1.34 5.86 7.78
N LEU A 131 -0.34 5.53 6.98
CA LEU A 131 0.16 6.37 5.89
C LEU A 131 -0.10 5.71 4.54
N SER A 132 -0.95 6.31 3.73
CA SER A 132 -1.24 5.86 2.36
C SER A 132 -0.89 6.95 1.36
N SER A 133 -0.14 6.60 0.31
CA SER A 133 0.19 7.55 -0.77
C SER A 133 -1.06 8.12 -1.45
N THR A 134 -2.12 7.32 -1.59
CA THR A 134 -3.40 7.76 -2.18
C THR A 134 -4.14 8.72 -1.25
N VAL A 135 -4.16 8.45 0.08
CA VAL A 135 -4.72 9.39 1.07
C VAL A 135 -3.93 10.70 1.09
N VAL A 136 -2.60 10.64 1.08
CA VAL A 136 -1.74 11.83 1.01
C VAL A 136 -2.05 12.66 -0.24
N GLU A 137 -2.18 12.02 -1.40
CA GLU A 137 -2.50 12.72 -2.65
C GLU A 137 -3.91 13.33 -2.61
N THR A 138 -4.89 12.64 -2.04
CA THR A 138 -6.24 13.19 -1.80
C THR A 138 -6.19 14.43 -0.91
N CYS A 139 -5.42 14.39 0.19
CA CYS A 139 -5.22 15.56 1.05
C CYS A 139 -4.58 16.73 0.29
N ARG A 140 -3.59 16.46 -0.59
CA ARG A 140 -2.94 17.46 -1.42
C ARG A 140 -3.93 18.14 -2.37
N LEU A 141 -4.86 17.38 -2.96
CA LEU A 141 -5.89 17.92 -3.85
C LEU A 141 -6.91 18.79 -3.09
N LEU A 142 -7.22 18.45 -1.84
CA LEU A 142 -8.24 19.14 -1.03
C LEU A 142 -7.66 20.20 -0.07
N LYS A 143 -6.33 20.40 -0.01
CA LYS A 143 -5.66 21.27 0.96
C LYS A 143 -6.21 22.71 0.99
N ASP A 144 -6.55 23.25 -0.17
CA ASP A 144 -7.07 24.62 -0.34
C ASP A 144 -8.61 24.66 -0.37
N ALA A 145 -9.27 23.50 -0.17
CA ALA A 145 -10.72 23.34 -0.20
C ALA A 145 -11.35 23.25 1.22
N GLY A 146 -10.64 23.65 2.27
CA GLY A 146 -11.15 23.64 3.65
C GLY A 146 -11.13 22.26 4.31
N LEU A 147 -10.27 21.34 3.85
CA LEU A 147 -10.06 20.04 4.49
C LEU A 147 -9.55 20.20 5.92
N ARG A 148 -10.09 19.38 6.82
CA ARG A 148 -9.59 19.18 8.18
C ARG A 148 -9.32 17.70 8.39
N MET A 149 -8.25 17.35 9.10
CA MET A 149 -7.88 15.96 9.29
C MET A 149 -7.87 15.58 10.79
N ILE A 150 -8.30 14.35 11.08
CA ILE A 150 -8.04 13.66 12.34
C ILE A 150 -7.14 12.49 12.01
N ILE A 151 -5.96 12.43 12.63
CA ILE A 151 -4.91 11.47 12.30
C ILE A 151 -4.59 10.66 13.53
N THR A 152 -4.66 9.34 13.43
CA THR A 152 -4.17 8.45 14.49
C THR A 152 -2.66 8.34 14.45
N GLU A 153 -2.02 8.04 15.57
CA GLU A 153 -0.56 7.83 15.63
C GLU A 153 -0.09 6.62 14.81
N SER A 154 -0.93 5.58 14.70
CA SER A 154 -0.69 4.37 13.91
C SER A 154 0.53 3.58 14.38
N ARG A 155 0.43 3.04 15.61
CA ARG A 155 1.46 2.16 16.18
C ARG A 155 1.70 0.88 15.32
N PRO A 156 2.90 0.25 15.33
CA PRO A 156 4.05 0.62 16.17
C PRO A 156 4.95 1.70 15.59
N LEU A 157 4.92 1.98 14.29
CA LEU A 157 5.87 2.87 13.61
C LEU A 157 5.48 4.34 13.64
N GLU A 158 4.30 4.65 14.17
CA GLU A 158 3.77 6.02 14.29
C GLU A 158 3.74 6.75 12.93
N GLU A 159 3.30 6.06 11.89
CA GLU A 159 3.25 6.60 10.51
C GLU A 159 2.36 7.84 10.40
N GLY A 160 1.40 8.01 11.32
CA GLY A 160 0.58 9.22 11.42
C GLY A 160 1.41 10.50 11.60
N ARG A 161 2.61 10.43 12.20
CA ARG A 161 3.51 11.59 12.33
C ARG A 161 3.94 12.13 10.97
N GLN A 162 4.31 11.24 10.05
CA GLN A 162 4.72 11.65 8.71
C GLN A 162 3.59 12.35 7.95
N LEU A 163 2.34 11.88 8.11
CA LEU A 163 1.18 12.55 7.54
C LEU A 163 0.96 13.92 8.19
N ALA A 164 1.03 14.01 9.52
CA ALA A 164 0.88 15.27 10.26
C ALA A 164 1.91 16.32 9.82
N GLU A 165 3.17 15.93 9.64
CA GLU A 165 4.23 16.82 9.13
C GLU A 165 3.91 17.35 7.73
N ARG A 166 3.44 16.49 6.81
CA ARG A 166 3.03 16.90 5.44
C ARG A 166 1.85 17.87 5.47
N LEU A 167 0.83 17.58 6.29
CA LEU A 167 -0.35 18.44 6.41
C LEU A 167 0.00 19.79 7.04
N SER A 168 0.88 19.81 8.03
CA SER A 168 1.41 21.03 8.63
C SER A 168 2.14 21.90 7.59
N ALA A 169 2.99 21.29 6.75
CA ALA A 169 3.68 22.00 5.67
C ALA A 169 2.72 22.58 4.61
N TRP A 170 1.54 22.00 4.46
CA TRP A 170 0.47 22.48 3.55
C TRP A 170 -0.53 23.41 4.25
N ASN A 171 -0.34 23.74 5.53
CA ASN A 171 -1.28 24.50 6.35
C ASN A 171 -2.69 23.87 6.42
N VAL A 172 -2.81 22.56 6.34
CA VAL A 172 -4.07 21.83 6.54
C VAL A 172 -4.28 21.61 8.04
N PRO A 173 -5.39 22.11 8.64
CA PRO A 173 -5.69 21.87 10.05
C PRO A 173 -5.80 20.38 10.35
N ALA A 174 -5.09 19.92 11.37
CA ALA A 174 -5.10 18.51 11.75
C ALA A 174 -5.12 18.35 13.27
N THR A 175 -5.87 17.33 13.74
CA THR A 175 -5.86 16.83 15.11
C THR A 175 -5.14 15.49 15.13
N TYR A 176 -4.06 15.39 15.90
CA TYR A 176 -3.29 14.16 16.07
C TYR A 176 -3.74 13.46 17.36
N ILE A 177 -4.09 12.17 17.26
CA ILE A 177 -4.62 11.37 18.37
C ILE A 177 -3.88 10.04 18.49
N THR A 178 -3.93 9.41 19.66
CA THR A 178 -3.48 8.02 19.82
C THR A 178 -4.51 7.06 19.20
N ASP A 179 -4.09 5.85 18.84
CA ASP A 179 -4.99 4.83 18.28
C ASP A 179 -6.13 4.48 19.26
N ALA A 180 -5.87 4.49 20.56
CA ALA A 180 -6.88 4.24 21.59
C ALA A 180 -8.00 5.29 21.67
N GLN A 181 -7.79 6.48 21.10
CA GLN A 181 -8.77 7.59 21.13
C GLN A 181 -9.73 7.58 19.93
N ILE A 182 -9.61 6.63 19.01
CA ILE A 182 -10.48 6.51 17.83
C ILE A 182 -11.96 6.68 18.19
N GLY A 183 -12.46 5.97 19.21
CA GLY A 183 -13.86 6.02 19.64
C GLY A 183 -14.32 7.39 20.14
N LEU A 184 -13.40 8.24 20.63
CA LEU A 184 -13.72 9.60 21.09
C LEU A 184 -13.85 10.61 19.95
N PHE A 185 -13.14 10.37 18.84
CA PHE A 185 -13.00 11.36 17.76
C PHE A 185 -13.75 10.99 16.49
N VAL A 186 -14.10 9.73 16.26
CA VAL A 186 -14.70 9.29 15.01
C VAL A 186 -16.03 10.02 14.71
N ALA A 187 -16.85 10.30 15.71
CA ALA A 187 -18.10 11.04 15.55
C ALA A 187 -17.92 12.51 15.12
N GLN A 188 -16.70 13.04 15.17
CA GLN A 188 -16.37 14.41 14.72
C GLN A 188 -16.00 14.44 13.24
N ALA A 189 -15.82 13.28 12.60
CA ALA A 189 -15.46 13.17 11.19
C ALA A 189 -16.71 13.06 10.31
N ASP A 190 -16.68 13.71 9.14
CA ASP A 190 -17.68 13.52 8.09
C ASP A 190 -17.49 12.19 7.36
N ALA A 191 -16.26 11.66 7.37
CA ALA A 191 -15.89 10.37 6.80
C ALA A 191 -14.60 9.84 7.42
N VAL A 192 -14.47 8.51 7.42
CA VAL A 192 -13.19 7.83 7.57
C VAL A 192 -12.65 7.49 6.19
N LEU A 193 -11.38 7.79 5.96
CA LEU A 193 -10.68 7.47 4.71
C LEU A 193 -9.38 6.75 5.02
N VAL A 194 -9.22 5.53 4.52
CA VAL A 194 -8.01 4.75 4.68
C VAL A 194 -7.51 4.23 3.32
N GLY A 195 -6.23 3.89 3.27
CA GLY A 195 -5.68 3.11 2.16
C GLY A 195 -5.93 1.61 2.33
N ALA A 196 -5.20 0.80 1.57
CA ALA A 196 -5.12 -0.63 1.75
C ALA A 196 -3.73 -1.14 1.38
N ASP A 197 -3.30 -2.24 1.99
CA ASP A 197 -2.16 -3.05 1.55
C ASP A 197 -2.62 -4.19 0.65
N SER A 198 -3.83 -4.70 0.89
CA SER A 198 -4.51 -5.67 0.03
C SER A 198 -6.03 -5.50 0.11
N VAL A 199 -6.72 -5.74 -1.00
CA VAL A 199 -8.17 -5.96 -1.02
C VAL A 199 -8.41 -7.39 -1.49
N LEU A 200 -9.15 -8.16 -0.71
CA LEU A 200 -9.44 -9.56 -1.00
C LEU A 200 -10.57 -9.68 -2.00
N ALA A 201 -10.75 -10.85 -2.58
CA ALA A 201 -11.79 -11.11 -3.56
C ALA A 201 -13.22 -10.90 -3.03
N ASP A 202 -13.42 -11.09 -1.71
CA ASP A 202 -14.68 -10.82 -1.01
C ASP A 202 -14.87 -9.32 -0.63
N GLY A 203 -13.95 -8.45 -1.06
CA GLY A 203 -13.93 -7.03 -0.72
C GLY A 203 -13.36 -6.71 0.67
N ALA A 204 -12.98 -7.69 1.47
CA ALA A 204 -12.33 -7.43 2.75
C ALA A 204 -10.97 -6.75 2.54
N VAL A 205 -10.60 -5.86 3.45
CA VAL A 205 -9.41 -5.02 3.35
C VAL A 205 -8.38 -5.45 4.36
N VAL A 206 -7.15 -5.66 3.92
CA VAL A 206 -5.98 -5.81 4.77
C VAL A 206 -5.24 -4.47 4.78
N ASN A 207 -5.10 -3.90 5.95
CA ASN A 207 -4.42 -2.61 6.16
C ASN A 207 -3.75 -2.60 7.54
N LYS A 208 -3.06 -1.53 7.91
CA LYS A 208 -2.43 -1.35 9.22
C LYS A 208 -3.36 -1.78 10.35
N ALA A 209 -2.81 -2.53 11.33
CA ALA A 209 -3.54 -2.94 12.53
C ALA A 209 -4.11 -1.71 13.25
N GLY A 210 -5.39 -1.74 13.56
CA GLY A 210 -6.18 -0.58 14.01
C GLY A 210 -7.25 -0.15 13.02
N THR A 211 -7.15 -0.59 11.75
CA THR A 211 -8.15 -0.31 10.71
C THR A 211 -9.50 -0.98 11.03
N TYR A 212 -9.49 -2.23 11.50
CA TYR A 212 -10.71 -2.93 11.86
C TYR A 212 -11.47 -2.27 13.03
N PRO A 213 -10.86 -1.96 14.19
CA PRO A 213 -11.55 -1.24 15.25
C PRO A 213 -12.00 0.17 14.82
N LEU A 214 -11.26 0.87 13.95
CA LEU A 214 -11.70 2.15 13.38
C LEU A 214 -12.96 1.96 12.52
N ALA A 215 -13.03 0.94 11.68
CA ALA A 215 -14.22 0.64 10.87
C ALA A 215 -15.44 0.28 11.73
N LEU A 216 -15.24 -0.45 12.84
CA LEU A 216 -16.29 -0.73 13.82
C LEU A 216 -16.80 0.55 14.49
N ALA A 217 -15.90 1.42 14.93
CA ALA A 217 -16.25 2.69 15.56
C ALA A 217 -16.99 3.61 14.55
N ALA A 218 -16.54 3.68 13.31
CA ALA A 218 -17.22 4.42 12.24
C ALA A 218 -18.66 3.90 12.02
N ARG A 219 -18.82 2.58 11.93
CA ARG A 219 -20.13 1.94 11.77
C ARG A 219 -21.07 2.25 12.94
N ASP A 220 -20.58 2.17 14.19
CA ASP A 220 -21.36 2.48 15.39
C ASP A 220 -21.86 3.92 15.40
N GLN A 221 -21.02 4.86 14.95
CA GLN A 221 -21.35 6.29 14.92
C GLN A 221 -22.02 6.74 13.61
N GLY A 222 -22.31 5.83 12.68
CA GLY A 222 -22.93 6.17 11.39
C GLY A 222 -22.03 6.98 10.44
N VAL A 223 -20.72 7.00 10.66
CA VAL A 223 -19.73 7.67 9.82
C VAL A 223 -19.33 6.76 8.67
N PRO A 224 -19.40 7.22 7.40
CA PRO A 224 -18.99 6.39 6.27
C PRO A 224 -17.51 6.05 6.32
N PHE A 225 -17.18 4.78 6.04
CA PHE A 225 -15.83 4.24 6.02
C PHE A 225 -15.43 3.95 4.57
N TYR A 226 -14.54 4.76 4.02
CA TYR A 226 -14.06 4.66 2.64
C TYR A 226 -12.67 4.08 2.57
N VAL A 227 -12.44 3.25 1.56
CA VAL A 227 -11.13 2.67 1.23
C VAL A 227 -10.69 3.18 -0.14
N CYS A 228 -9.63 3.99 -0.19
CA CYS A 228 -9.08 4.47 -1.44
C CYS A 228 -7.77 3.75 -1.78
N CYS A 229 -7.80 2.98 -2.86
CA CYS A 229 -6.65 2.19 -3.27
C CYS A 229 -6.73 1.76 -4.73
N GLU A 230 -5.59 1.69 -5.38
CA GLU A 230 -5.47 1.27 -6.77
C GLU A 230 -5.81 -0.21 -6.93
N ARG A 231 -6.34 -0.61 -8.08
CA ARG A 231 -6.66 -2.02 -8.41
C ARG A 231 -5.44 -2.95 -8.37
N PHE A 232 -4.25 -2.43 -8.41
CA PHE A 232 -3.05 -3.22 -8.14
C PHE A 232 -3.01 -3.82 -6.72
N LYS A 233 -3.83 -3.34 -5.79
CA LYS A 233 -3.98 -3.87 -4.43
C LYS A 233 -5.04 -4.97 -4.32
N TRP A 234 -5.79 -5.23 -5.39
CA TRP A 234 -6.83 -6.26 -5.41
C TRP A 234 -6.23 -7.63 -5.72
N ARG A 235 -6.58 -8.61 -4.92
CA ARG A 235 -6.19 -10.01 -5.14
C ARG A 235 -7.15 -10.67 -6.13
N ALA A 236 -6.62 -11.63 -6.90
CA ALA A 236 -7.47 -12.47 -7.75
C ALA A 236 -8.35 -13.40 -6.88
N LEU A 237 -9.44 -13.87 -7.45
CA LEU A 237 -10.42 -14.73 -6.76
C LEU A 237 -9.76 -16.01 -6.21
N ASP A 238 -8.82 -16.58 -6.97
CA ASP A 238 -8.13 -17.83 -6.63
C ASP A 238 -6.87 -17.61 -5.76
N ASP A 239 -6.50 -16.36 -5.47
CA ASP A 239 -5.37 -16.08 -4.60
C ASP A 239 -5.74 -16.37 -3.14
N PRO A 240 -4.93 -17.12 -2.38
CA PRO A 240 -5.18 -17.34 -0.96
C PRO A 240 -5.09 -16.00 -0.21
N PRO A 241 -5.80 -15.85 0.93
CA PRO A 241 -5.63 -14.66 1.78
C PRO A 241 -4.16 -14.48 2.14
N PRO A 242 -3.64 -13.23 2.17
CA PRO A 242 -2.26 -13.00 2.56
C PRO A 242 -2.04 -13.37 4.02
N GLU A 243 -0.88 -13.93 4.31
CA GLU A 243 -0.42 -14.07 5.69
C GLU A 243 -0.19 -12.67 6.28
N LEU A 244 -0.74 -12.40 7.47
CA LEU A 244 -0.52 -11.14 8.15
C LEU A 244 0.89 -11.11 8.75
N GLU A 245 1.67 -10.14 8.32
CA GLU A 245 3.07 -10.00 8.73
C GLU A 245 3.19 -9.74 10.23
N GLU A 246 3.91 -10.60 10.91
CA GLU A 246 4.34 -10.40 12.29
C GLU A 246 5.80 -9.96 12.31
N MET A 247 6.04 -8.79 12.88
CA MET A 247 7.34 -8.14 12.90
C MET A 247 8.04 -8.30 14.26
N ALA A 248 9.27 -7.83 14.33
CA ALA A 248 10.07 -7.98 15.55
C ALA A 248 9.37 -7.31 16.76
N PRO A 249 9.17 -8.05 17.88
CA PRO A 249 8.59 -7.47 19.09
C PRO A 249 9.32 -6.24 19.62
N ALA A 250 10.64 -6.14 19.35
CA ALA A 250 11.47 -5.00 19.75
C ALA A 250 10.99 -3.65 19.18
N GLU A 251 10.24 -3.65 18.06
CA GLU A 251 9.67 -2.42 17.48
C GLU A 251 8.56 -1.80 18.39
N LEU A 252 8.05 -2.55 19.37
CA LEU A 252 7.08 -2.05 20.34
C LEU A 252 7.75 -1.31 21.51
N ASP A 253 9.08 -1.34 21.61
CA ASP A 253 9.86 -0.71 22.67
C ASP A 253 9.38 -1.10 24.09
N THR A 254 9.14 -2.41 24.28
CA THR A 254 8.67 -2.95 25.55
C THR A 254 9.81 -3.61 26.32
N PRO A 255 9.79 -3.54 27.66
CA PRO A 255 10.70 -4.33 28.49
C PRO A 255 10.50 -5.84 28.26
N ASN A 256 11.54 -6.60 28.55
CA ASN A 256 11.41 -8.06 28.59
C ASN A 256 10.76 -8.49 29.92
N TRP A 257 9.51 -8.96 29.86
CA TRP A 257 8.78 -9.45 31.02
C TRP A 257 8.75 -10.99 31.01
N PRO A 258 9.27 -11.66 32.07
CA PRO A 258 9.18 -13.11 32.16
C PRO A 258 7.73 -13.61 32.08
N GLY A 259 7.47 -14.59 31.20
CA GLY A 259 6.15 -15.17 31.02
C GLY A 259 5.16 -14.34 30.20
N VAL A 260 5.58 -13.19 29.63
CA VAL A 260 4.76 -12.38 28.73
C VAL A 260 5.23 -12.53 27.30
N THR A 261 4.31 -12.92 26.40
CA THR A 261 4.58 -12.96 24.96
C THR A 261 4.19 -11.63 24.33
N VAL A 262 5.16 -10.94 23.74
CA VAL A 262 4.94 -9.70 22.98
C VAL A 262 4.70 -10.05 21.51
N ARG A 263 3.56 -9.64 20.97
CA ARG A 263 3.17 -9.86 19.56
C ARG A 263 3.11 -8.53 18.82
N ASN A 264 3.68 -8.47 17.63
CA ASN A 264 3.73 -7.28 16.77
C ASN A 264 3.20 -7.60 15.38
N VAL A 265 1.89 -7.72 15.26
CA VAL A 265 1.21 -7.97 13.98
C VAL A 265 0.89 -6.63 13.33
N TYR A 266 1.42 -6.41 12.12
CA TYR A 266 1.34 -5.09 11.46
C TYR A 266 0.00 -4.77 10.83
N PHE A 267 -0.76 -5.79 10.46
CA PHE A 267 -1.97 -5.64 9.66
C PHE A 267 -3.15 -6.31 10.35
N ASP A 268 -4.34 -5.78 10.11
CA ASP A 268 -5.59 -6.45 10.44
C ASP A 268 -6.45 -6.65 9.18
N ARG A 269 -7.54 -7.37 9.33
CA ARG A 269 -8.51 -7.62 8.26
C ARG A 269 -9.85 -6.97 8.61
N THR A 270 -10.25 -5.99 7.81
CA THR A 270 -11.56 -5.33 7.89
C THR A 270 -12.53 -6.02 6.92
N PRO A 271 -13.63 -6.62 7.40
CA PRO A 271 -14.62 -7.26 6.54
C PRO A 271 -15.31 -6.25 5.61
N ALA A 272 -15.64 -6.67 4.39
CA ALA A 272 -16.31 -5.84 3.38
C ALA A 272 -17.60 -5.17 3.88
N ARG A 273 -18.37 -5.83 4.76
CA ARG A 273 -19.61 -5.28 5.33
C ARG A 273 -19.44 -3.99 6.14
N LEU A 274 -18.21 -3.64 6.50
CA LEU A 274 -17.87 -2.39 7.21
C LEU A 274 -17.41 -1.29 6.26
N VAL A 275 -17.18 -1.60 4.99
CA VAL A 275 -16.72 -0.65 3.97
C VAL A 275 -17.94 -0.02 3.31
N SER A 276 -18.01 1.30 3.33
CA SER A 276 -19.09 2.05 2.67
C SER A 276 -18.89 2.17 1.16
N ALA A 277 -17.62 2.32 0.72
CA ALA A 277 -17.24 2.24 -0.69
C ALA A 277 -15.74 2.01 -0.84
N TRP A 278 -15.36 1.36 -1.94
CA TRP A 278 -13.98 1.30 -2.44
C TRP A 278 -13.83 2.32 -3.56
N ILE A 279 -12.78 3.13 -3.48
CA ILE A 279 -12.49 4.16 -4.48
C ILE A 279 -11.19 3.74 -5.18
N THR A 280 -11.27 3.56 -6.50
CA THR A 280 -10.16 3.11 -7.32
C THR A 280 -9.88 4.09 -8.46
N GLU A 281 -8.88 3.84 -9.28
CA GLU A 281 -8.61 4.58 -10.50
C GLU A 281 -9.74 4.47 -11.54
N THR A 282 -10.69 3.53 -11.36
CA THR A 282 -11.85 3.36 -12.25
C THR A 282 -13.13 3.98 -11.70
N GLY A 283 -13.08 4.61 -10.53
CA GLY A 283 -14.21 5.28 -9.89
C GLY A 283 -14.58 4.73 -8.51
N VAL A 284 -15.76 5.08 -8.05
CA VAL A 284 -16.33 4.68 -6.75
C VAL A 284 -17.15 3.40 -6.90
N HIS A 285 -16.80 2.39 -6.10
CA HIS A 285 -17.50 1.10 -6.07
C HIS A 285 -18.25 0.97 -4.74
N TRP A 286 -19.56 1.07 -4.81
CA TRP A 286 -20.43 0.87 -3.67
C TRP A 286 -20.63 -0.64 -3.43
N PRO A 287 -20.75 -1.09 -2.17
CA PRO A 287 -21.21 -2.45 -1.94
C PRO A 287 -22.56 -2.61 -2.63
N ASP A 288 -22.74 -3.68 -3.37
CA ASP A 288 -24.05 -4.00 -3.91
C ASP A 288 -25.03 -3.88 -2.75
N ALA A 289 -26.11 -3.15 -2.94
CA ALA A 289 -27.23 -3.13 -2.02
C ALA A 289 -27.80 -4.56 -2.06
N GLY A 290 -27.14 -5.45 -1.33
CA GLY A 290 -27.49 -6.86 -1.25
C GLY A 290 -28.89 -7.03 -0.66
N PRO A 291 -29.47 -8.21 -0.80
CA PRO A 291 -30.89 -8.44 -0.67
C PRO A 291 -31.47 -7.94 0.61
#